data_a8acbccddf52033f06ccf9ca07f5c464
#
_entry.id   a8acbccddf52033f06ccf9ca07f5c464
#
_cell.length_a   1.000
_cell.length_b   1.000
_cell.length_c   1.000
_cell.angle_alpha   90.00
_cell.angle_beta   90.00
_cell.angle_gamma   90.00
#
_symmetry.space_group_name_H-M   'P 1'
#
loop_
_entity.id
_entity.type
_entity.pdbx_description
1 polymer ?
#
loop_
_entity_poly.entity_id
_entity_poly.type
_entity_poly.pdbx_seq_one_letter_code
_entity_poly.pdbx_strand_id
1 'polypeptide(L)'
;MIKNLIIAAKFLKRQLVLNLIILIEVILSIVILTELFVYVSDRIDNQRAAKELYNDGLYVLEEFEYCLPNEADIIERLKADPAIEKAGGAGALDCMMNGRNLYLGLYDSDLIDLYRPKLSEGEWLSAYDGEYEACPAVVSSDTGLHEGNVAEILVANKETIKIQVAGVLASPTQYLLPTGMSSSIDSFISQQPVILLSSAQNSNLRQLSITDGAPIRVLFLLTDMTKEQLAAKYNKYGSIQSINDMIRQYIKDSNELIASEVLLFVLFFLLASIVILSTEVIHSMSCRKSYTIYYLLGMRWEKCVWIEFARHIVLIIIIIGISILMDKYGMLQTAWLSSGRHALFYVLLFVYLIAIFFGTSAAFIRSLLRHDISVSLKTLNGGE
;
A
#
# COMPACT_ATOMS: atom_id res chain seq x y z
N MET A 1 -26.02 36.10 -6.74
CA MET A 1 -25.24 35.00 -6.24
C MET A 1 -25.18 34.96 -4.70
N ILE A 2 -24.71 35.98 -4.00
CA ILE A 2 -24.57 36.02 -2.53
C ILE A 2 -25.91 35.77 -1.80
N LYS A 3 -27.04 36.34 -2.25
CA LYS A 3 -28.35 36.07 -1.62
C LYS A 3 -28.76 34.60 -1.69
N ASN A 4 -28.44 33.89 -2.77
CA ASN A 4 -28.75 32.47 -2.90
C ASN A 4 -27.88 31.61 -1.93
N LEU A 5 -26.62 31.99 -1.72
CA LEU A 5 -25.73 31.34 -0.72
C LEU A 5 -26.24 31.51 0.72
N ILE A 6 -26.77 32.72 1.06
CA ILE A 6 -27.36 32.96 2.39
C ILE A 6 -28.61 32.10 2.59
N ILE A 7 -29.46 31.98 1.55
CA ILE A 7 -30.63 31.11 1.63
C ILE A 7 -30.23 29.64 1.72
N ALA A 8 -29.25 29.20 0.92
CA ALA A 8 -28.70 27.82 1.01
C ALA A 8 -28.15 27.51 2.41
N ALA A 9 -27.40 28.43 3.03
CA ALA A 9 -26.92 28.30 4.40
C ALA A 9 -28.05 28.19 5.44
N LYS A 10 -29.15 28.92 5.27
CA LYS A 10 -30.33 28.77 6.12
C LYS A 10 -31.02 27.41 5.95
N PHE A 11 -31.08 26.86 4.73
CA PHE A 11 -31.59 25.52 4.47
C PHE A 11 -30.66 24.44 5.11
N LEU A 12 -29.34 24.58 4.97
CA LEU A 12 -28.37 23.71 5.63
C LEU A 12 -28.62 23.65 7.16
N LYS A 13 -28.80 24.81 7.80
CA LYS A 13 -29.08 24.89 9.23
C LYS A 13 -30.45 24.29 9.60
N ARG A 14 -31.48 24.50 8.80
CA ARG A 14 -32.85 24.01 9.07
C ARG A 14 -32.95 22.48 8.97
N GLN A 15 -32.13 21.86 8.11
CA GLN A 15 -32.08 20.43 7.90
C GLN A 15 -30.73 19.85 8.31
N LEU A 16 -30.21 20.33 9.43
CA LEU A 16 -28.87 20.01 9.92
C LEU A 16 -28.65 18.50 10.00
N VAL A 17 -29.63 17.75 10.52
CA VAL A 17 -29.53 16.30 10.71
C VAL A 17 -29.33 15.58 9.36
N LEU A 18 -30.17 15.86 8.36
CA LEU A 18 -30.06 15.22 7.04
C LEU A 18 -28.75 15.59 6.35
N ASN A 19 -28.34 16.85 6.40
CA ASN A 19 -27.07 17.27 5.82
C ASN A 19 -25.86 16.65 6.54
N LEU A 20 -25.96 16.41 7.87
CA LEU A 20 -24.92 15.75 8.64
C LEU A 20 -24.84 14.26 8.29
N ILE A 21 -25.97 13.59 8.06
CA ILE A 21 -26.00 12.20 7.57
C ILE A 21 -25.32 12.12 6.21
N ILE A 22 -25.67 12.95 5.25
CA ILE A 22 -25.02 13.00 3.93
C ILE A 22 -23.51 13.22 4.05
N LEU A 23 -23.10 14.15 4.91
CA LEU A 23 -21.70 14.43 5.16
C LEU A 23 -20.96 13.20 5.68
N ILE A 24 -21.52 12.49 6.66
CA ILE A 24 -20.92 11.28 7.23
C ILE A 24 -20.83 10.17 6.17
N GLU A 25 -21.91 9.95 5.39
CA GLU A 25 -21.95 8.93 4.34
C GLU A 25 -20.89 9.19 3.26
N VAL A 26 -20.75 10.44 2.84
CA VAL A 26 -19.75 10.81 1.83
C VAL A 26 -18.32 10.68 2.40
N ILE A 27 -18.08 11.11 3.64
CA ILE A 27 -16.75 10.95 4.28
C ILE A 27 -16.40 9.47 4.40
N LEU A 28 -17.34 8.63 4.84
CA LEU A 28 -17.12 7.18 4.92
C LEU A 28 -16.77 6.59 3.54
N SER A 29 -17.47 7.01 2.49
CA SER A 29 -17.17 6.60 1.12
C SER A 29 -15.77 7.04 0.66
N ILE A 30 -15.32 8.22 1.09
CA ILE A 30 -13.97 8.72 0.80
C ILE A 30 -12.91 7.86 1.50
N VAL A 31 -13.10 7.54 2.77
CA VAL A 31 -12.18 6.66 3.53
C VAL A 31 -12.05 5.32 2.82
N ILE A 32 -13.18 4.69 2.50
CA ILE A 32 -13.20 3.42 1.77
C ILE A 32 -12.47 3.53 0.43
N LEU A 33 -12.72 4.59 -0.35
CA LEU A 33 -12.05 4.81 -1.64
C LEU A 33 -10.54 4.99 -1.48
N THR A 34 -10.11 5.68 -0.42
CA THR A 34 -8.70 5.90 -0.13
C THR A 34 -7.99 4.58 0.17
N GLU A 35 -8.56 3.76 1.06
CA GLU A 35 -8.02 2.46 1.43
C GLU A 35 -7.85 1.55 0.18
N LEU A 36 -8.87 1.50 -0.68
CA LEU A 36 -8.76 0.75 -1.94
C LEU A 36 -7.63 1.28 -2.81
N PHE A 37 -7.58 2.60 -3.00
CA PHE A 37 -6.61 3.19 -3.91
C PHE A 37 -5.17 2.95 -3.43
N VAL A 38 -4.92 3.05 -2.13
CA VAL A 38 -3.63 2.74 -1.50
C VAL A 38 -3.32 1.26 -1.68
N TYR A 39 -4.24 0.37 -1.31
CA TYR A 39 -4.04 -1.08 -1.42
C TYR A 39 -3.69 -1.51 -2.85
N VAL A 40 -4.45 -1.07 -3.85
CA VAL A 40 -4.19 -1.41 -5.26
C VAL A 40 -2.86 -0.83 -5.73
N SER A 41 -2.54 0.40 -5.31
CA SER A 41 -1.27 1.05 -5.65
C SER A 41 -0.08 0.29 -5.11
N ASP A 42 -0.12 -0.11 -3.85
CA ASP A 42 0.95 -0.87 -3.20
C ASP A 42 1.15 -2.24 -3.86
N ARG A 43 0.05 -2.92 -4.19
CA ARG A 43 0.12 -4.21 -4.89
C ARG A 43 0.75 -4.08 -6.28
N ILE A 44 0.40 -3.03 -7.03
CA ILE A 44 1.00 -2.77 -8.35
C ILE A 44 2.50 -2.46 -8.22
N ASP A 45 2.90 -1.70 -7.20
CA ASP A 45 4.31 -1.38 -6.97
C ASP A 45 5.10 -2.62 -6.57
N ASN A 46 4.56 -3.44 -5.69
CA ASN A 46 5.16 -4.71 -5.30
C ASN A 46 5.29 -5.67 -6.50
N GLN A 47 4.29 -5.73 -7.39
CA GLN A 47 4.40 -6.51 -8.63
C GLN A 47 5.51 -5.98 -9.55
N ARG A 48 5.70 -4.66 -9.62
CA ARG A 48 6.80 -4.07 -10.40
C ARG A 48 8.15 -4.40 -9.78
N ALA A 49 8.26 -4.26 -8.46
CA ALA A 49 9.46 -4.63 -7.72
C ALA A 49 9.80 -6.13 -7.91
N ALA A 50 8.79 -7.01 -7.82
CA ALA A 50 8.99 -8.43 -8.08
C ALA A 50 9.50 -8.71 -9.50
N LYS A 51 8.99 -8.01 -10.50
CA LYS A 51 9.45 -8.19 -11.90
C LYS A 51 10.91 -7.78 -12.10
N GLU A 52 11.44 -6.89 -11.29
CA GLU A 52 12.85 -6.49 -11.39
C GLU A 52 13.80 -7.58 -10.85
N LEU A 53 13.28 -8.56 -10.09
CA LEU A 53 14.02 -9.75 -9.66
C LEU A 53 14.06 -10.86 -10.74
N TYR A 54 13.40 -10.69 -11.89
CA TYR A 54 13.47 -11.66 -12.98
C TYR A 54 14.92 -11.89 -13.40
N ASN A 55 15.34 -13.13 -13.28
CA ASN A 55 16.65 -13.57 -13.72
C ASN A 55 16.55 -15.03 -14.21
N ASP A 56 16.84 -15.24 -15.48
CA ASP A 56 16.89 -16.59 -16.02
C ASP A 56 18.08 -17.35 -15.42
N GLY A 57 17.81 -18.56 -14.94
CA GLY A 57 18.83 -19.37 -14.28
C GLY A 57 18.99 -19.10 -12.78
N LEU A 58 18.23 -18.18 -12.18
CA LEU A 58 18.26 -17.96 -10.74
C LEU A 58 17.24 -18.85 -10.02
N TYR A 59 17.75 -19.66 -9.12
CA TYR A 59 16.97 -20.60 -8.30
C TYR A 59 17.20 -20.33 -6.82
N VAL A 60 16.21 -20.70 -6.02
CA VAL A 60 16.26 -20.69 -4.56
C VAL A 60 16.28 -22.13 -4.09
N LEU A 61 17.24 -22.46 -3.25
CA LEU A 61 17.28 -23.69 -2.47
C LEU A 61 16.93 -23.34 -1.02
N GLU A 62 15.74 -23.74 -0.60
CA GLU A 62 15.28 -23.63 0.78
C GLU A 62 15.69 -24.91 1.53
N GLU A 63 16.60 -24.78 2.50
CA GLU A 63 17.18 -25.91 3.22
C GLU A 63 16.14 -26.62 4.10
N PHE A 64 16.21 -27.97 4.14
CA PHE A 64 15.46 -28.75 5.12
C PHE A 64 16.18 -28.75 6.47
N GLU A 65 15.51 -28.23 7.49
CA GLU A 65 16.00 -28.03 8.85
C GLU A 65 16.66 -29.31 9.49
N TYR A 66 16.40 -30.48 8.93
CA TYR A 66 16.78 -31.77 9.49
C TYR A 66 17.93 -32.50 8.76
N CYS A 67 18.47 -31.91 7.70
CA CYS A 67 19.35 -32.68 6.80
C CYS A 67 20.85 -32.41 6.96
N LEU A 68 21.27 -31.45 7.82
CA LEU A 68 22.65 -30.97 7.73
C LEU A 68 23.43 -30.93 9.02
N PRO A 69 24.52 -31.74 9.09
CA PRO A 69 25.51 -31.59 10.14
C PRO A 69 26.50 -30.42 9.91
N ASN A 70 26.61 -29.87 8.68
CA ASN A 70 27.57 -28.80 8.38
C ASN A 70 27.12 -27.99 7.15
N GLU A 71 26.55 -26.81 7.36
CA GLU A 71 26.08 -25.89 6.30
C GLU A 71 27.20 -25.37 5.37
N ALA A 72 28.40 -25.12 5.91
CA ALA A 72 29.56 -24.75 5.10
C ALA A 72 29.83 -25.78 3.99
N ASP A 73 29.53 -27.05 4.25
CA ASP A 73 29.77 -28.17 3.32
C ASP A 73 28.84 -28.10 2.09
N ILE A 74 27.62 -27.56 2.22
CA ILE A 74 26.69 -27.45 1.08
C ILE A 74 27.10 -26.30 0.16
N ILE A 75 27.35 -25.13 0.72
CA ILE A 75 27.79 -23.98 -0.06
C ILE A 75 29.08 -24.32 -0.81
N GLU A 76 30.02 -24.96 -0.13
CA GLU A 76 31.26 -25.38 -0.77
C GLU A 76 31.04 -26.43 -1.87
N ARG A 77 30.12 -27.39 -1.66
CA ARG A 77 29.78 -28.39 -2.68
C ARG A 77 29.06 -27.75 -3.88
N LEU A 78 28.17 -26.79 -3.63
CA LEU A 78 27.48 -26.06 -4.70
C LEU A 78 28.48 -25.23 -5.50
N LYS A 79 29.39 -24.53 -4.83
CA LYS A 79 30.45 -23.76 -5.48
C LYS A 79 31.48 -24.63 -6.23
N ALA A 80 31.68 -25.86 -5.79
CA ALA A 80 32.57 -26.82 -6.46
C ALA A 80 31.92 -27.48 -7.71
N ASP A 81 30.61 -27.31 -7.90
CA ASP A 81 29.91 -27.89 -9.05
C ASP A 81 30.09 -26.99 -10.28
N PRO A 82 30.76 -27.48 -11.35
CA PRO A 82 30.97 -26.69 -12.56
C PRO A 82 29.67 -26.30 -13.30
N ALA A 83 28.54 -26.91 -12.97
CA ALA A 83 27.27 -26.58 -13.53
C ALA A 83 26.57 -25.40 -12.82
N ILE A 84 27.09 -24.99 -11.66
CA ILE A 84 26.62 -23.84 -10.91
C ILE A 84 27.58 -22.68 -11.13
N GLU A 85 27.08 -21.60 -11.74
CA GLU A 85 27.92 -20.43 -12.03
C GLU A 85 28.24 -19.66 -10.75
N LYS A 86 27.23 -19.44 -9.90
CA LYS A 86 27.35 -18.77 -8.60
C LYS A 86 26.37 -19.37 -7.59
N ALA A 87 26.82 -19.42 -6.34
CA ALA A 87 25.98 -19.80 -5.22
C ALA A 87 26.21 -18.83 -4.06
N GLY A 88 25.16 -18.16 -3.60
CA GLY A 88 25.23 -17.21 -2.51
C GLY A 88 24.14 -17.44 -1.48
N GLY A 89 24.43 -17.14 -0.21
CA GLY A 89 23.53 -17.32 0.91
C GLY A 89 23.02 -16.02 1.51
N ALA A 90 21.74 -16.01 1.89
CA ALA A 90 21.13 -14.98 2.72
C ALA A 90 20.63 -15.58 4.04
N GLY A 91 20.83 -14.85 5.12
CA GLY A 91 20.25 -15.11 6.43
C GLY A 91 19.43 -13.91 6.91
N ALA A 92 18.43 -14.17 7.75
CA ALA A 92 17.62 -13.13 8.37
C ALA A 92 17.64 -13.27 9.90
N LEU A 93 17.77 -12.14 10.57
CA LEU A 93 17.70 -12.03 12.03
C LEU A 93 16.79 -10.87 12.41
N ASP A 94 16.11 -10.99 13.54
CA ASP A 94 15.41 -9.86 14.14
C ASP A 94 16.43 -8.93 14.81
N CYS A 95 16.27 -7.63 14.61
CA CYS A 95 17.04 -6.62 15.31
C CYS A 95 16.14 -5.47 15.77
N MET A 96 16.66 -4.65 16.66
CA MET A 96 15.96 -3.49 17.19
C MET A 96 16.83 -2.24 17.03
N MET A 97 16.22 -1.16 16.53
CA MET A 97 16.85 0.15 16.43
C MET A 97 15.89 1.21 16.99
N ASN A 98 16.34 1.99 17.95
CA ASN A 98 15.51 3.04 18.57
C ASN A 98 14.13 2.56 19.07
N GLY A 99 14.05 1.32 19.57
CA GLY A 99 12.81 0.70 20.06
C GLY A 99 11.86 0.20 18.98
N ARG A 100 12.27 0.19 17.71
CA ARG A 100 11.52 -0.39 16.59
C ARG A 100 12.15 -1.71 16.18
N ASN A 101 11.31 -2.70 15.95
CA ASN A 101 11.74 -3.98 15.39
C ASN A 101 12.00 -3.83 13.89
N LEU A 102 13.13 -4.38 13.43
CA LEU A 102 13.61 -4.37 12.06
C LEU A 102 14.10 -5.78 11.71
N TYR A 103 14.24 -6.05 10.43
CA TYR A 103 14.94 -7.24 9.96
C TYR A 103 16.39 -6.89 9.62
N LEU A 104 17.31 -7.74 10.09
CA LEU A 104 18.72 -7.71 9.73
C LEU A 104 18.98 -8.79 8.70
N GLY A 105 19.31 -8.39 7.48
CA GLY A 105 19.71 -9.31 6.41
C GLY A 105 21.23 -9.46 6.36
N LEU A 106 21.70 -10.69 6.34
CA LEU A 106 23.10 -11.05 6.21
C LEU A 106 23.34 -11.70 4.86
N TYR A 107 24.12 -11.06 4.01
CA TYR A 107 24.48 -11.56 2.69
C TYR A 107 25.92 -12.05 2.68
N ASP A 108 26.19 -13.21 2.07
CA ASP A 108 27.55 -13.60 1.76
C ASP A 108 28.13 -12.81 0.58
N SER A 109 29.44 -12.94 0.36
CA SER A 109 30.14 -12.22 -0.70
C SER A 109 29.59 -12.52 -2.10
N ASP A 110 29.19 -13.77 -2.34
CA ASP A 110 28.72 -14.19 -3.65
C ASP A 110 27.30 -13.66 -3.93
N LEU A 111 26.45 -13.59 -2.91
CA LEU A 111 25.12 -12.99 -3.05
C LEU A 111 25.20 -11.49 -3.28
N ILE A 112 26.13 -10.79 -2.62
CA ILE A 112 26.37 -9.36 -2.82
C ILE A 112 26.71 -9.07 -4.29
N ASP A 113 27.51 -9.94 -4.90
CA ASP A 113 27.88 -9.82 -6.32
C ASP A 113 26.78 -10.30 -7.29
N LEU A 114 25.99 -11.29 -6.86
CA LEU A 114 24.91 -11.86 -7.65
C LEU A 114 23.71 -10.90 -7.76
N TYR A 115 23.45 -10.17 -6.69
CA TYR A 115 22.24 -9.36 -6.56
C TYR A 115 22.56 -7.94 -6.16
N ARG A 116 22.15 -6.99 -6.99
CA ARG A 116 22.32 -5.55 -6.76
C ARG A 116 20.97 -4.85 -6.90
N PRO A 117 20.29 -4.57 -5.79
CA PRO A 117 19.02 -3.85 -5.81
C PRO A 117 19.22 -2.38 -6.23
N LYS A 118 18.12 -1.75 -6.63
CA LYS A 118 18.13 -0.31 -6.88
C LYS A 118 18.25 0.46 -5.57
N LEU A 119 19.16 1.43 -5.57
CA LEU A 119 19.33 2.36 -4.47
C LEU A 119 18.71 3.72 -4.81
N SER A 120 18.19 4.39 -3.80
CA SER A 120 17.79 5.80 -3.87
C SER A 120 18.93 6.73 -3.52
N GLU A 121 19.86 6.28 -2.65
CA GLU A 121 21.03 7.04 -2.19
C GLU A 121 22.22 6.08 -1.98
N GLY A 122 23.43 6.58 -2.15
CA GLY A 122 24.67 5.92 -1.80
C GLY A 122 25.07 4.75 -2.70
N GLU A 123 25.81 3.80 -2.15
CA GLU A 123 26.41 2.68 -2.84
C GLU A 123 25.96 1.33 -2.25
N TRP A 124 26.01 0.28 -3.11
CA TRP A 124 25.72 -1.08 -2.70
C TRP A 124 26.85 -1.67 -1.85
N LEU A 125 26.53 -2.67 -1.05
CA LEU A 125 27.49 -3.42 -0.26
C LEU A 125 28.65 -3.92 -1.14
N SER A 126 29.87 -3.83 -0.62
CA SER A 126 31.03 -4.46 -1.22
C SER A 126 31.41 -5.74 -0.46
N ALA A 127 31.92 -6.73 -1.19
CA ALA A 127 32.44 -7.98 -0.61
C ALA A 127 33.81 -7.72 0.05
N TYR A 128 33.83 -6.95 1.13
CA TYR A 128 35.07 -6.61 1.83
C TYR A 128 35.22 -7.38 3.13
N ASP A 129 36.40 -7.97 3.34
CA ASP A 129 36.75 -8.83 4.47
C ASP A 129 37.51 -8.08 5.60
N GLY A 130 37.21 -6.82 5.86
CA GLY A 130 37.86 -6.02 6.91
C GLY A 130 37.07 -6.00 8.23
N GLU A 131 37.78 -5.78 9.34
CA GLU A 131 37.13 -5.37 10.58
C GLU A 131 36.82 -3.86 10.52
N TYR A 132 35.57 -3.51 10.71
CA TYR A 132 35.11 -2.13 10.74
C TYR A 132 34.74 -1.70 12.16
N GLU A 133 35.05 -0.47 12.49
CA GLU A 133 34.53 0.17 13.73
C GLU A 133 33.00 0.32 13.64
N ALA A 134 32.46 0.58 12.42
CA ALA A 134 31.07 0.56 12.10
C ALA A 134 30.84 -0.20 10.78
N CYS A 135 30.01 -1.23 10.78
CA CYS A 135 29.75 -2.06 9.61
C CYS A 135 29.01 -1.30 8.53
N PRO A 136 29.50 -1.24 7.28
CA PRO A 136 28.74 -0.71 6.16
C PRO A 136 27.41 -1.44 5.99
N ALA A 137 26.32 -0.68 5.93
CA ALA A 137 24.97 -1.20 5.84
C ALA A 137 24.21 -0.54 4.69
N VAL A 138 23.33 -1.30 4.05
CA VAL A 138 22.30 -0.77 3.16
C VAL A 138 20.96 -0.89 3.88
N VAL A 139 20.21 0.19 3.95
CA VAL A 139 18.97 0.27 4.73
C VAL A 139 17.77 0.56 3.83
N SER A 140 16.58 0.13 4.24
CA SER A 140 15.34 0.55 3.57
C SER A 140 15.01 2.01 3.92
N SER A 141 14.34 2.71 3.01
CA SER A 141 13.91 4.11 3.20
C SER A 141 13.05 4.30 4.45
N ASP A 142 12.32 3.27 4.88
CA ASP A 142 11.43 3.30 6.04
C ASP A 142 12.15 3.36 7.39
N THR A 143 13.47 3.12 7.40
CA THR A 143 14.30 3.29 8.60
C THR A 143 14.48 4.75 8.99
N GLY A 144 14.29 5.68 8.06
CA GLY A 144 14.54 7.10 8.23
C GLY A 144 16.03 7.46 8.32
N LEU A 145 16.93 6.53 7.98
CA LEU A 145 18.37 6.76 7.90
C LEU A 145 18.77 7.17 6.48
N HIS A 146 19.79 7.99 6.37
CA HIS A 146 20.38 8.48 5.11
C HIS A 146 21.85 8.03 4.99
N GLU A 147 22.39 8.08 3.78
CA GLU A 147 23.81 7.81 3.52
C GLU A 147 24.71 8.58 4.49
N GLY A 148 25.72 7.88 5.03
CA GLY A 148 26.67 8.42 5.99
C GLY A 148 26.19 8.45 7.45
N ASN A 149 24.91 8.18 7.74
CA ASN A 149 24.44 8.10 9.12
C ASN A 149 25.09 6.89 9.83
N VAL A 150 25.39 7.09 11.12
CA VAL A 150 25.85 6.01 12.01
C VAL A 150 24.73 5.72 13.00
N ALA A 151 24.42 4.44 13.18
CA ALA A 151 23.40 3.97 14.10
C ALA A 151 23.87 2.74 14.87
N GLU A 152 23.25 2.48 16.01
CA GLU A 152 23.46 1.26 16.80
C GLU A 152 22.20 0.40 16.68
N ILE A 153 22.41 -0.88 16.37
CA ILE A 153 21.37 -1.90 16.31
C ILE A 153 21.61 -2.96 17.37
N LEU A 154 20.54 -3.36 18.04
CA LEU A 154 20.55 -4.46 19.00
C LEU A 154 20.07 -5.73 18.27
N VAL A 155 20.92 -6.72 18.18
CA VAL A 155 20.59 -8.01 17.54
C VAL A 155 20.02 -8.97 18.59
N ALA A 156 19.32 -10.02 18.17
CA ALA A 156 18.56 -10.97 18.98
C ALA A 156 19.28 -11.47 20.25
N ASN A 157 20.61 -11.60 20.23
CA ASN A 157 21.44 -12.05 21.37
C ASN A 157 21.87 -10.90 22.32
N LYS A 158 21.27 -9.73 22.24
CA LYS A 158 21.62 -8.53 23.01
C LYS A 158 23.00 -7.95 22.67
N GLU A 159 23.58 -8.33 21.56
CA GLU A 159 24.78 -7.68 21.05
C GLU A 159 24.42 -6.38 20.33
N THR A 160 25.17 -5.33 20.61
CA THR A 160 25.02 -4.04 19.94
C THR A 160 26.06 -3.95 18.83
N ILE A 161 25.59 -3.72 17.61
CA ILE A 161 26.43 -3.55 16.43
C ILE A 161 26.30 -2.10 15.96
N LYS A 162 27.41 -1.45 15.69
CA LYS A 162 27.44 -0.14 15.03
C LYS A 162 27.40 -0.35 13.52
N ILE A 163 26.51 0.38 12.87
CA ILE A 163 26.40 0.39 11.41
C ILE A 163 26.65 1.79 10.88
N GLN A 164 27.23 1.87 9.69
CA GLN A 164 27.33 3.09 8.89
C GLN A 164 26.55 2.88 7.61
N VAL A 165 25.58 3.76 7.33
CA VAL A 165 24.76 3.64 6.14
C VAL A 165 25.59 3.97 4.90
N ALA A 166 25.83 2.97 4.07
CA ALA A 166 26.51 3.09 2.77
C ALA A 166 25.52 3.41 1.65
N GLY A 167 24.27 2.97 1.78
CA GLY A 167 23.24 3.25 0.79
C GLY A 167 21.83 3.03 1.34
N VAL A 168 20.85 3.57 0.62
CA VAL A 168 19.42 3.46 0.94
C VAL A 168 18.70 2.80 -0.23
N LEU A 169 17.92 1.76 0.04
CA LEU A 169 17.13 1.06 -0.97
C LEU A 169 16.04 1.96 -1.55
N ALA A 170 15.79 1.84 -2.85
CA ALA A 170 14.65 2.50 -3.47
C ALA A 170 13.33 1.89 -2.95
N SER A 171 12.31 2.72 -2.75
CA SER A 171 10.97 2.22 -2.40
C SER A 171 10.15 1.92 -3.68
N PRO A 172 9.44 0.81 -3.77
CA PRO A 172 9.29 -0.26 -2.77
C PRO A 172 10.60 -1.04 -2.58
N THR A 173 10.82 -1.51 -1.35
CA THR A 173 12.03 -2.22 -0.98
C THR A 173 12.13 -3.54 -1.74
N GLN A 174 13.25 -3.75 -2.42
CA GLN A 174 13.57 -4.99 -3.14
C GLN A 174 14.76 -5.64 -2.46
N TYR A 175 14.59 -6.83 -1.92
CA TYR A 175 15.70 -7.57 -1.33
C TYR A 175 15.42 -9.06 -1.32
N LEU A 176 16.49 -9.84 -1.49
CA LEU A 176 16.46 -11.30 -1.46
C LEU A 176 16.69 -11.77 -0.01
N LEU A 177 15.71 -11.57 0.86
CA LEU A 177 15.81 -11.92 2.26
C LEU A 177 14.70 -12.90 2.66
N PRO A 178 15.04 -14.07 3.23
CA PRO A 178 14.05 -14.98 3.76
C PRO A 178 13.48 -14.43 5.09
N THR A 179 12.31 -13.81 5.06
CA THR A 179 11.65 -13.25 6.26
C THR A 179 10.63 -14.20 6.90
N GLY A 180 10.45 -15.40 6.37
CA GLY A 180 9.47 -16.38 6.88
C GLY A 180 9.70 -17.79 6.36
N MET A 181 9.00 -18.77 6.94
CA MET A 181 8.99 -20.16 6.48
C MET A 181 8.23 -20.37 5.15
N SER A 182 7.89 -19.33 4.47
CA SER A 182 7.13 -19.38 3.22
C SER A 182 8.06 -19.20 2.04
N SER A 183 8.08 -20.18 1.16
CA SER A 183 8.72 -20.12 -0.16
C SER A 183 8.02 -19.16 -1.14
N SER A 184 7.20 -18.23 -0.65
CA SER A 184 6.54 -17.24 -1.48
C SER A 184 7.43 -16.02 -1.69
N ILE A 185 7.31 -15.41 -2.86
CA ILE A 185 8.05 -14.18 -3.18
C ILE A 185 7.71 -13.02 -2.23
N ASP A 186 6.56 -13.07 -1.56
CA ASP A 186 6.16 -12.08 -0.54
C ASP A 186 7.15 -12.00 0.63
N SER A 187 7.90 -13.09 0.90
CA SER A 187 8.97 -13.08 1.89
C SER A 187 10.21 -12.30 1.42
N PHE A 188 10.34 -12.02 0.12
CA PHE A 188 11.47 -11.28 -0.45
C PHE A 188 11.14 -9.82 -0.74
N ILE A 189 9.84 -9.47 -0.77
CA ILE A 189 9.36 -8.11 -1.00
C ILE A 189 8.59 -7.70 0.24
N SER A 190 9.27 -7.12 1.18
CA SER A 190 8.67 -6.66 2.44
C SER A 190 8.56 -5.14 2.45
N GLN A 191 7.47 -4.66 3.03
CA GLN A 191 7.34 -3.26 3.45
C GLN A 191 7.95 -3.01 4.84
N GLN A 192 8.50 -4.06 5.46
CA GLN A 192 9.12 -3.92 6.77
C GLN A 192 10.50 -3.30 6.65
N PRO A 193 10.89 -2.45 7.59
CA PRO A 193 12.21 -1.86 7.59
C PRO A 193 13.29 -2.95 7.67
N VAL A 194 14.28 -2.87 6.78
CA VAL A 194 15.38 -3.83 6.69
C VAL A 194 16.74 -3.14 6.75
N ILE A 195 17.70 -3.80 7.36
CA ILE A 195 19.11 -3.43 7.34
C ILE A 195 19.87 -4.61 6.72
N LEU A 196 20.60 -4.36 5.63
CA LEU A 196 21.39 -5.36 4.93
C LEU A 196 22.87 -5.17 5.24
N LEU A 197 23.54 -6.24 5.66
CA LEU A 197 24.98 -6.28 5.95
C LEU A 197 25.64 -7.44 5.19
N SER A 198 26.95 -7.31 4.94
CA SER A 198 27.77 -8.46 4.55
C SER A 198 28.08 -9.33 5.76
N SER A 199 27.85 -10.62 5.67
CA SER A 199 28.20 -11.59 6.71
C SER A 199 29.73 -11.70 6.94
N ALA A 200 30.53 -11.25 5.97
CA ALA A 200 31.99 -11.28 6.04
C ALA A 200 32.59 -10.17 6.89
N GLN A 201 31.83 -9.10 7.18
CA GLN A 201 32.34 -7.87 7.79
C GLN A 201 32.64 -7.96 9.29
N ASN A 202 32.13 -8.96 9.98
CA ASN A 202 32.32 -9.10 11.43
C ASN A 202 32.34 -10.58 11.82
N SER A 203 33.36 -11.00 12.60
CA SER A 203 33.47 -12.36 13.11
C SER A 203 32.24 -12.77 13.96
N ASN A 204 31.67 -11.82 14.71
CA ASN A 204 30.47 -12.07 15.50
C ASN A 204 29.24 -12.26 14.61
N LEU A 205 29.12 -11.54 13.50
CA LEU A 205 28.05 -11.72 12.51
C LEU A 205 28.16 -13.07 11.81
N ARG A 206 29.40 -13.53 11.50
CA ARG A 206 29.65 -14.89 11.01
C ARG A 206 29.18 -15.93 12.02
N GLN A 207 29.49 -15.71 13.30
CA GLN A 207 29.13 -16.64 14.36
C GLN A 207 27.63 -16.66 14.64
N LEU A 208 26.96 -15.49 14.63
CA LEU A 208 25.51 -15.36 14.73
C LEU A 208 24.80 -16.05 13.56
N SER A 209 25.34 -15.93 12.35
CA SER A 209 24.79 -16.62 11.19
C SER A 209 24.94 -18.15 11.25
N ILE A 210 25.87 -18.69 12.05
CA ILE A 210 26.20 -20.12 12.11
C ILE A 210 25.63 -20.80 13.38
N THR A 211 25.61 -20.13 14.53
CA THR A 211 25.46 -20.81 15.83
C THR A 211 24.13 -20.65 16.52
N ASP A 212 23.36 -19.60 16.31
CA ASP A 212 22.20 -19.29 17.14
C ASP A 212 20.87 -19.26 16.42
N GLY A 213 20.62 -20.28 15.61
CA GLY A 213 19.27 -20.51 15.09
C GLY A 213 18.77 -19.30 14.28
N ALA A 214 19.64 -18.75 13.43
CA ALA A 214 19.13 -17.95 12.30
C ALA A 214 18.19 -18.90 11.55
N PRO A 215 16.89 -18.78 11.75
CA PRO A 215 15.99 -19.89 11.51
C PRO A 215 15.82 -20.21 10.03
N ILE A 216 16.29 -19.35 9.14
CA ILE A 216 16.03 -19.53 7.72
C ILE A 216 17.26 -19.10 6.95
N ARG A 217 17.92 -20.09 6.35
CA ARG A 217 18.95 -19.86 5.34
C ARG A 217 18.42 -20.28 4.01
N VAL A 218 18.57 -19.39 3.08
CA VAL A 218 18.19 -19.62 1.70
C VAL A 218 19.43 -19.43 0.83
N LEU A 219 19.69 -20.39 -0.01
CA LEU A 219 20.75 -20.33 -1.00
C LEU A 219 20.17 -19.90 -2.35
N PHE A 220 20.83 -18.96 -2.98
CA PHE A 220 20.52 -18.50 -4.32
C PHE A 220 21.55 -19.08 -5.28
N LEU A 221 21.05 -19.76 -6.30
CA LEU A 221 21.87 -20.48 -7.29
C LEU A 221 21.68 -19.88 -8.66
N LEU A 222 22.75 -19.47 -9.30
CA LEU A 222 22.75 -19.10 -10.71
C LEU A 222 23.32 -20.24 -11.53
N THR A 223 22.53 -20.76 -12.49
CA THR A 223 22.90 -21.92 -13.29
C THR A 223 22.07 -22.02 -14.54
N ASP A 224 22.65 -22.64 -15.60
CA ASP A 224 21.93 -23.00 -16.84
C ASP A 224 21.15 -24.32 -16.72
N MET A 225 21.22 -25.02 -15.56
CA MET A 225 20.46 -26.25 -15.35
C MET A 225 18.96 -25.98 -15.26
N THR A 226 18.14 -26.91 -15.75
CA THR A 226 16.70 -26.83 -15.51
C THR A 226 16.34 -27.17 -14.06
N LYS A 227 15.15 -26.76 -13.61
CA LYS A 227 14.62 -27.06 -12.27
C LYS A 227 14.66 -28.58 -11.98
N GLU A 228 14.29 -29.40 -12.96
CA GLU A 228 14.24 -30.86 -12.84
C GLU A 228 15.65 -31.46 -12.66
N GLN A 229 16.64 -30.94 -13.38
CA GLN A 229 18.03 -31.33 -13.25
C GLN A 229 18.61 -30.97 -11.88
N LEU A 230 18.33 -29.73 -11.43
CA LEU A 230 18.72 -29.29 -10.10
C LEU A 230 18.05 -30.12 -9.00
N ALA A 231 16.73 -30.34 -9.11
CA ALA A 231 16.01 -31.15 -8.15
C ALA A 231 16.53 -32.59 -8.08
N ALA A 232 16.81 -33.22 -9.23
CA ALA A 232 17.40 -34.55 -9.26
C ALA A 232 18.75 -34.65 -8.53
N LYS A 233 19.54 -33.56 -8.55
CA LYS A 233 20.88 -33.51 -7.96
C LYS A 233 20.90 -33.07 -6.49
N TYR A 234 20.06 -32.10 -6.14
CA TYR A 234 20.14 -31.38 -4.87
C TYR A 234 18.89 -31.48 -3.98
N ASN A 235 17.80 -32.15 -4.41
CA ASN A 235 16.55 -32.27 -3.64
C ASN A 235 16.72 -32.86 -2.23
N LYS A 236 17.83 -33.60 -2.01
CA LYS A 236 18.17 -34.16 -0.68
C LYS A 236 18.57 -33.08 0.34
N TYR A 237 18.90 -31.88 -0.11
CA TYR A 237 19.32 -30.77 0.74
C TYR A 237 18.20 -29.78 1.01
N GLY A 238 17.21 -29.69 0.11
CA GLY A 238 16.14 -28.75 0.27
C GLY A 238 15.17 -28.71 -0.90
N SER A 239 14.19 -27.83 -0.82
CA SER A 239 13.25 -27.55 -1.88
C SER A 239 13.86 -26.55 -2.86
N ILE A 240 13.77 -26.84 -4.17
CA ILE A 240 14.31 -25.97 -5.22
C ILE A 240 13.16 -25.32 -5.97
N GLN A 241 13.21 -23.99 -6.05
CA GLN A 241 12.24 -23.21 -6.76
C GLN A 241 12.92 -22.20 -7.70
N SER A 242 12.35 -21.99 -8.88
CA SER A 242 12.79 -20.92 -9.77
C SER A 242 12.25 -19.58 -9.26
N ILE A 243 13.09 -18.57 -9.18
CA ILE A 243 12.67 -17.20 -8.84
C ILE A 243 11.60 -16.72 -9.85
N ASN A 244 11.78 -17.01 -11.13
CA ASN A 244 10.81 -16.62 -12.17
C ASN A 244 9.43 -17.26 -11.98
N ASP A 245 9.38 -18.53 -11.54
CA ASP A 245 8.11 -19.21 -11.26
C ASP A 245 7.43 -18.62 -10.02
N MET A 246 8.21 -18.33 -8.99
CA MET A 246 7.72 -17.67 -7.78
C MET A 246 7.14 -16.29 -8.10
N ILE A 247 7.82 -15.49 -8.93
CA ILE A 247 7.34 -14.18 -9.35
C ILE A 247 6.05 -14.31 -10.19
N ARG A 248 5.99 -15.27 -11.11
CA ARG A 248 4.77 -15.51 -11.91
C ARG A 248 3.58 -15.89 -11.04
N GLN A 249 3.81 -16.76 -10.06
CA GLN A 249 2.76 -17.16 -9.12
C GLN A 249 2.30 -15.97 -8.29
N TYR A 250 3.24 -15.19 -7.72
CA TYR A 250 2.94 -13.99 -6.97
C TYR A 250 2.10 -12.98 -7.76
N ILE A 251 2.48 -12.71 -9.03
CA ILE A 251 1.73 -11.78 -9.88
C ILE A 251 0.32 -12.30 -10.12
N LYS A 252 0.17 -13.61 -10.36
CA LYS A 252 -1.13 -14.24 -10.54
C LYS A 252 -2.00 -14.09 -9.30
N ASP A 253 -1.49 -14.49 -8.14
CA ASP A 253 -2.20 -14.43 -6.87
C ASP A 253 -2.54 -12.98 -6.48
N SER A 254 -1.60 -12.07 -6.68
CA SER A 254 -1.82 -10.63 -6.46
C SER A 254 -2.89 -10.05 -7.38
N ASN A 255 -2.96 -10.47 -8.65
CA ASN A 255 -4.03 -10.03 -9.57
C ASN A 255 -5.40 -10.57 -9.16
N GLU A 256 -5.47 -11.82 -8.69
CA GLU A 256 -6.71 -12.41 -8.18
C GLU A 256 -7.21 -11.67 -6.93
N LEU A 257 -6.30 -11.32 -6.02
CA LEU A 257 -6.60 -10.50 -4.84
C LEU A 257 -7.07 -9.10 -5.22
N ILE A 258 -6.36 -8.41 -6.12
CA ILE A 258 -6.79 -7.10 -6.62
C ILE A 258 -8.18 -7.18 -7.22
N ALA A 259 -8.47 -8.19 -8.05
CA ALA A 259 -9.77 -8.34 -8.68
C ALA A 259 -10.90 -8.56 -7.66
N SER A 260 -10.67 -9.38 -6.63
CA SER A 260 -11.64 -9.64 -5.57
C SER A 260 -11.90 -8.40 -4.72
N GLU A 261 -10.86 -7.68 -4.34
CA GLU A 261 -10.95 -6.45 -3.57
C GLU A 261 -11.65 -5.33 -4.36
N VAL A 262 -11.27 -5.12 -5.61
CA VAL A 262 -11.94 -4.14 -6.47
C VAL A 262 -13.43 -4.46 -6.62
N LEU A 263 -13.80 -5.73 -6.79
CA LEU A 263 -15.21 -6.14 -6.85
C LEU A 263 -15.95 -5.79 -5.57
N LEU A 264 -15.39 -6.14 -4.41
CA LEU A 264 -15.96 -5.84 -3.11
C LEU A 264 -16.17 -4.32 -2.93
N PHE A 265 -15.18 -3.53 -3.28
CA PHE A 265 -15.24 -2.08 -3.22
C PHE A 265 -16.29 -1.48 -4.16
N VAL A 266 -16.40 -2.00 -5.38
CA VAL A 266 -17.46 -1.57 -6.32
C VAL A 266 -18.84 -1.82 -5.71
N LEU A 267 -19.04 -2.94 -5.05
CA LEU A 267 -20.29 -3.25 -4.37
C LEU A 267 -20.56 -2.28 -3.20
N PHE A 268 -19.58 -2.04 -2.33
CA PHE A 268 -19.73 -1.06 -1.24
C PHE A 268 -19.96 0.35 -1.76
N PHE A 269 -19.27 0.73 -2.82
CA PHE A 269 -19.42 2.03 -3.45
C PHE A 269 -20.81 2.25 -4.06
N LEU A 270 -21.35 1.22 -4.71
CA LEU A 270 -22.73 1.24 -5.21
C LEU A 270 -23.74 1.35 -4.08
N LEU A 271 -23.57 0.59 -2.99
CA LEU A 271 -24.42 0.68 -1.82
C LEU A 271 -24.38 2.07 -1.19
N ALA A 272 -23.19 2.62 -0.97
CA ALA A 272 -23.02 3.97 -0.42
C ALA A 272 -23.67 5.02 -1.33
N SER A 273 -23.50 4.91 -2.65
CA SER A 273 -24.13 5.82 -3.62
C SER A 273 -25.65 5.73 -3.58
N ILE A 274 -26.23 4.53 -3.44
CA ILE A 274 -27.69 4.35 -3.29
C ILE A 274 -28.17 5.00 -2.01
N VAL A 275 -27.45 4.85 -0.89
CA VAL A 275 -27.83 5.46 0.39
C VAL A 275 -27.79 6.98 0.29
N ILE A 276 -26.70 7.55 -0.25
CA ILE A 276 -26.58 8.99 -0.45
C ILE A 276 -27.71 9.52 -1.34
N LEU A 277 -28.00 8.86 -2.48
CA LEU A 277 -29.10 9.23 -3.36
C LEU A 277 -30.45 9.16 -2.64
N SER A 278 -30.69 8.15 -1.84
CA SER A 278 -31.92 7.99 -1.05
C SER A 278 -32.08 9.11 -0.04
N THR A 279 -31.01 9.43 0.70
CA THR A 279 -31.02 10.53 1.69
C THR A 279 -31.25 11.88 1.01
N GLU A 280 -30.66 12.10 -0.17
CA GLU A 280 -30.91 13.32 -0.98
C GLU A 280 -32.34 13.39 -1.51
N VAL A 281 -32.94 12.29 -1.90
CA VAL A 281 -34.37 12.27 -2.30
C VAL A 281 -35.25 12.64 -1.11
N ILE A 282 -35.01 12.09 0.07
CA ILE A 282 -35.74 12.42 1.31
C ILE A 282 -35.58 13.93 1.62
N HIS A 283 -34.33 14.43 1.54
CA HIS A 283 -34.06 15.85 1.70
C HIS A 283 -34.87 16.71 0.72
N SER A 284 -34.84 16.33 -0.56
CA SER A 284 -35.59 17.00 -1.63
C SER A 284 -37.11 17.05 -1.35
N MET A 285 -37.68 15.92 -0.92
CA MET A 285 -39.11 15.85 -0.55
C MET A 285 -39.43 16.77 0.65
N SER A 286 -38.55 16.81 1.64
CA SER A 286 -38.68 17.68 2.81
C SER A 286 -38.61 19.16 2.46
N CYS A 287 -37.74 19.54 1.50
CA CYS A 287 -37.61 20.93 1.02
C CYS A 287 -38.76 21.37 0.12
N ARG A 288 -39.47 20.45 -0.49
CA ARG A 288 -40.52 20.73 -1.50
C ARG A 288 -41.58 21.69 -1.00
N LYS A 289 -42.10 21.49 0.22
CA LYS A 289 -43.09 22.38 0.84
C LYS A 289 -42.58 23.83 0.92
N SER A 290 -41.32 24.02 1.28
CA SER A 290 -40.69 25.32 1.38
C SER A 290 -40.53 25.98 0.00
N TYR A 291 -40.12 25.20 -1.02
CA TYR A 291 -40.00 25.71 -2.39
C TYR A 291 -41.34 26.06 -3.02
N THR A 292 -42.41 25.31 -2.72
CA THR A 292 -43.76 25.65 -3.16
C THR A 292 -44.21 27.00 -2.58
N ILE A 293 -43.95 27.25 -1.28
CA ILE A 293 -44.23 28.53 -0.63
C ILE A 293 -43.43 29.67 -1.31
N TYR A 294 -42.17 29.50 -1.59
CA TYR A 294 -41.34 30.50 -2.28
C TYR A 294 -41.83 30.77 -3.70
N TYR A 295 -42.28 29.72 -4.41
CA TYR A 295 -42.87 29.86 -5.74
C TYR A 295 -44.15 30.70 -5.69
N LEU A 296 -45.04 30.43 -4.71
CA LEU A 296 -46.26 31.23 -4.51
C LEU A 296 -45.97 32.70 -4.15
N LEU A 297 -44.85 32.97 -3.53
CA LEU A 297 -44.34 34.32 -3.23
C LEU A 297 -43.62 34.96 -4.42
N GLY A 298 -43.72 34.38 -5.63
CA GLY A 298 -43.17 34.93 -6.86
C GLY A 298 -41.74 34.54 -7.20
N MET A 299 -41.16 33.52 -6.50
CA MET A 299 -39.84 32.98 -6.84
C MET A 299 -39.97 32.04 -8.06
N ARG A 300 -39.15 32.23 -9.09
CA ARG A 300 -39.11 31.33 -10.24
C ARG A 300 -38.48 29.98 -9.84
N TRP A 301 -38.94 28.88 -10.43
CA TRP A 301 -38.40 27.52 -10.20
C TRP A 301 -36.90 27.42 -10.45
N GLU A 302 -36.40 28.12 -11.45
CA GLU A 302 -34.96 28.20 -11.75
C GLU A 302 -34.13 28.67 -10.54
N LYS A 303 -34.66 29.59 -9.72
CA LYS A 303 -34.01 30.08 -8.51
C LYS A 303 -33.98 29.00 -7.42
N CYS A 304 -34.99 28.14 -7.33
CA CYS A 304 -35.00 27.01 -6.40
C CYS A 304 -33.92 25.99 -6.76
N VAL A 305 -33.78 25.70 -8.07
CA VAL A 305 -32.68 24.85 -8.57
C VAL A 305 -31.31 25.45 -8.24
N TRP A 306 -31.12 26.75 -8.43
CA TRP A 306 -29.87 27.42 -8.08
C TRP A 306 -29.55 27.41 -6.58
N ILE A 307 -30.58 27.41 -5.71
CA ILE A 307 -30.41 27.30 -4.25
C ILE A 307 -29.91 25.92 -3.89
N GLU A 308 -30.48 24.86 -4.49
CA GLU A 308 -30.00 23.49 -4.27
C GLU A 308 -28.58 23.26 -4.79
N PHE A 309 -28.30 23.79 -5.98
CA PHE A 309 -26.93 23.72 -6.52
C PHE A 309 -25.93 24.45 -5.62
N ALA A 310 -26.29 25.63 -5.09
CA ALA A 310 -25.47 26.36 -4.13
C ALA A 310 -25.27 25.56 -2.82
N ARG A 311 -26.26 24.80 -2.35
CA ARG A 311 -26.15 23.90 -1.20
C ARG A 311 -25.11 22.80 -1.46
N HIS A 312 -25.20 22.14 -2.63
CA HIS A 312 -24.24 21.10 -3.00
C HIS A 312 -22.81 21.63 -3.09
N ILE A 313 -22.62 22.83 -3.67
CA ILE A 313 -21.28 23.47 -3.69
C ILE A 313 -20.75 23.68 -2.28
N VAL A 314 -21.57 24.16 -1.34
CA VAL A 314 -21.14 24.34 0.05
C VAL A 314 -20.77 23.00 0.70
N LEU A 315 -21.57 21.95 0.48
CA LEU A 315 -21.25 20.61 0.98
C LEU A 315 -19.93 20.08 0.40
N ILE A 316 -19.71 20.21 -0.90
CA ILE A 316 -18.45 19.81 -1.56
C ILE A 316 -17.26 20.53 -0.93
N ILE A 317 -17.35 21.84 -0.71
CA ILE A 317 -16.27 22.61 -0.10
C ILE A 317 -15.97 22.10 1.33
N ILE A 318 -17.01 21.81 2.11
CA ILE A 318 -16.87 21.27 3.47
C ILE A 318 -16.20 19.89 3.42
N ILE A 319 -16.66 19.02 2.53
CA ILE A 319 -16.12 17.64 2.36
C ILE A 319 -14.65 17.70 1.96
N ILE A 320 -14.28 18.49 0.97
CA ILE A 320 -12.89 18.67 0.55
C ILE A 320 -12.04 19.21 1.70
N GLY A 321 -12.55 20.21 2.44
CA GLY A 321 -11.86 20.74 3.60
C GLY A 321 -11.60 19.69 4.69
N ILE A 322 -12.61 18.86 4.98
CA ILE A 322 -12.46 17.75 5.94
C ILE A 322 -11.48 16.71 5.41
N SER A 323 -11.55 16.33 4.12
CA SER A 323 -10.64 15.36 3.52
C SER A 323 -9.18 15.81 3.59
N ILE A 324 -8.89 17.09 3.31
CA ILE A 324 -7.55 17.69 3.45
C ILE A 324 -7.08 17.66 4.92
N LEU A 325 -7.98 17.94 5.87
CA LEU A 325 -7.64 17.85 7.29
C LEU A 325 -7.35 16.41 7.71
N MET A 326 -8.17 15.44 7.30
CA MET A 326 -7.95 14.03 7.59
C MET A 326 -6.62 13.54 7.02
N ASP A 327 -6.27 13.94 5.80
CA ASP A 327 -5.00 13.65 5.17
C ASP A 327 -3.83 14.23 5.98
N LYS A 328 -3.91 15.52 6.34
CA LYS A 328 -2.89 16.20 7.14
C LYS A 328 -2.65 15.55 8.52
N TYR A 329 -3.68 14.99 9.13
CA TYR A 329 -3.58 14.29 10.42
C TYR A 329 -3.26 12.80 10.27
N GLY A 330 -2.96 12.31 9.07
CA GLY A 330 -2.63 10.92 8.82
C GLY A 330 -3.81 9.94 8.99
N MET A 331 -5.04 10.46 9.00
CA MET A 331 -6.26 9.63 9.07
C MET A 331 -6.59 8.97 7.73
N LEU A 332 -6.11 9.53 6.63
CA LEU A 332 -6.10 8.91 5.31
C LEU A 332 -4.69 8.40 5.06
N GLN A 333 -4.56 7.16 4.64
CA GLN A 333 -3.23 6.53 4.40
C GLN A 333 -2.57 7.01 3.09
N THR A 334 -2.93 8.21 2.63
CA THR A 334 -2.42 8.78 1.38
C THR A 334 -0.95 9.18 1.43
N ALA A 335 -0.37 9.29 2.62
CA ALA A 335 1.06 9.59 2.82
C ALA A 335 2.00 8.57 2.15
N TRP A 336 1.52 7.35 1.91
CA TRP A 336 2.25 6.27 1.23
C TRP A 336 2.22 6.39 -0.30
N LEU A 337 1.37 7.27 -0.85
CA LEU A 337 1.25 7.44 -2.30
C LEU A 337 2.38 8.34 -2.83
N SER A 338 2.96 7.97 -3.95
CA SER A 338 3.87 8.86 -4.69
C SER A 338 3.14 10.15 -5.10
N SER A 339 3.85 11.26 -5.25
CA SER A 339 3.25 12.58 -5.52
C SER A 339 2.30 12.60 -6.73
N GLY A 340 2.61 11.83 -7.77
CA GLY A 340 1.75 11.72 -8.96
C GLY A 340 0.44 10.97 -8.70
N ARG A 341 0.47 9.93 -7.86
CA ARG A 341 -0.72 9.16 -7.47
C ARG A 341 -1.59 9.93 -6.50
N HIS A 342 -0.98 10.71 -5.63
CA HIS A 342 -1.68 11.63 -4.75
C HIS A 342 -2.58 12.60 -5.56
N ALA A 343 -2.03 13.22 -6.61
CA ALA A 343 -2.79 14.09 -7.51
C ALA A 343 -3.92 13.34 -8.22
N LEU A 344 -3.66 12.13 -8.72
CA LEU A 344 -4.67 11.29 -9.38
C LEU A 344 -5.81 10.92 -8.43
N PHE A 345 -5.50 10.58 -7.18
CA PHE A 345 -6.51 10.30 -6.15
C PHE A 345 -7.46 11.48 -5.95
N TYR A 346 -6.96 12.71 -5.78
CA TYR A 346 -7.81 13.87 -5.61
C TYR A 346 -8.63 14.20 -6.86
N VAL A 347 -8.11 13.95 -8.06
CA VAL A 347 -8.88 14.09 -9.30
C VAL A 347 -10.04 13.09 -9.34
N LEU A 348 -9.80 11.83 -9.00
CA LEU A 348 -10.84 10.80 -8.93
C LEU A 348 -11.90 11.13 -7.86
N LEU A 349 -11.46 11.57 -6.70
CA LEU A 349 -12.34 12.03 -5.63
C LEU A 349 -13.23 13.21 -6.08
N PHE A 350 -12.66 14.19 -6.76
CA PHE A 350 -13.40 15.31 -7.27
C PHE A 350 -14.44 14.91 -8.33
N VAL A 351 -14.06 14.03 -9.27
CA VAL A 351 -14.98 13.48 -10.27
C VAL A 351 -16.11 12.71 -9.59
N TYR A 352 -15.81 11.92 -8.57
CA TYR A 352 -16.81 11.19 -7.80
C TYR A 352 -17.82 12.12 -7.12
N LEU A 353 -17.34 13.15 -6.41
CA LEU A 353 -18.21 14.12 -5.75
C LEU A 353 -19.11 14.86 -6.76
N ILE A 354 -18.56 15.27 -7.90
CA ILE A 354 -19.35 15.88 -8.97
C ILE A 354 -20.42 14.90 -9.46
N ALA A 355 -20.09 13.65 -9.73
CA ALA A 355 -21.02 12.66 -10.26
C ALA A 355 -22.21 12.44 -9.31
N ILE A 356 -21.94 12.29 -8.01
CA ILE A 356 -22.99 12.13 -6.98
C ILE A 356 -23.86 13.37 -6.92
N PHE A 357 -23.28 14.54 -6.71
CA PHE A 357 -24.07 15.76 -6.52
C PHE A 357 -24.76 16.22 -7.80
N PHE A 358 -24.22 15.94 -8.97
CA PHE A 358 -24.91 16.19 -10.24
C PHE A 358 -26.07 15.21 -10.45
N GLY A 359 -25.88 13.94 -10.12
CA GLY A 359 -26.93 12.92 -10.18
C GLY A 359 -28.12 13.27 -9.25
N THR A 360 -27.82 13.69 -8.02
CA THR A 360 -28.84 14.12 -7.04
C THR A 360 -29.57 15.37 -7.49
N SER A 361 -28.85 16.38 -8.02
CA SER A 361 -29.44 17.59 -8.58
C SER A 361 -30.36 17.29 -9.76
N ALA A 362 -29.96 16.39 -10.65
CA ALA A 362 -30.78 15.97 -11.78
C ALA A 362 -32.05 15.23 -11.33
N ALA A 363 -31.95 14.36 -10.33
CA ALA A 363 -33.10 13.68 -9.73
C ALA A 363 -34.08 14.68 -9.08
N PHE A 364 -33.55 15.69 -8.38
CA PHE A 364 -34.33 16.77 -7.79
C PHE A 364 -35.08 17.60 -8.85
N ILE A 365 -34.39 18.05 -9.89
CA ILE A 365 -34.97 18.80 -11.00
C ILE A 365 -36.10 17.98 -11.66
N ARG A 366 -35.84 16.70 -11.94
CA ARG A 366 -36.84 15.80 -12.51
C ARG A 366 -38.05 15.62 -11.62
N SER A 367 -37.86 15.56 -10.31
CA SER A 367 -38.93 15.49 -9.32
C SER A 367 -39.77 16.76 -9.29
N LEU A 368 -39.15 17.93 -9.37
CA LEU A 368 -39.85 19.22 -9.43
C LEU A 368 -40.68 19.40 -10.73
N LEU A 369 -40.10 19.02 -11.87
CA LEU A 369 -40.75 19.22 -13.19
C LEU A 369 -41.90 18.24 -13.42
N ARG A 370 -41.92 17.08 -12.80
CA ARG A 370 -42.96 16.05 -12.96
C ARG A 370 -44.21 16.27 -12.12
N HIS A 371 -44.14 17.13 -11.12
CA HIS A 371 -45.30 17.34 -10.22
C HIS A 371 -46.05 18.62 -10.53
N ASP A 372 -47.30 18.44 -10.80
CA ASP A 372 -48.23 19.53 -10.98
C ASP A 372 -48.36 20.34 -9.67
N ILE A 373 -48.23 21.64 -9.74
CA ILE A 373 -48.34 22.57 -8.61
C ILE A 373 -49.66 22.40 -7.88
N SER A 374 -50.71 22.03 -8.62
CA SER A 374 -52.06 21.78 -8.07
C SER A 374 -52.08 20.63 -7.04
N VAL A 375 -51.26 19.59 -7.23
CA VAL A 375 -51.14 18.46 -6.30
C VAL A 375 -50.43 18.89 -5.02
N SER A 376 -49.39 19.72 -5.15
CA SER A 376 -48.62 20.23 -4.01
C SER A 376 -49.43 21.19 -3.14
N LEU A 377 -50.39 21.96 -3.76
CA LEU A 377 -51.32 22.82 -3.05
C LEU A 377 -52.39 22.01 -2.32
N LYS A 378 -52.90 20.93 -2.90
CA LYS A 378 -53.86 20.02 -2.23
C LYS A 378 -53.26 19.35 -0.97
N THR A 379 -51.99 18.98 -1.00
CA THR A 379 -51.29 18.41 0.18
C THR A 379 -50.99 19.47 1.24
N LEU A 380 -50.93 20.73 0.92
CA LEU A 380 -50.84 21.84 1.88
C LEU A 380 -52.15 22.10 2.60
N ASN A 381 -53.30 21.92 1.92
CA ASN A 381 -54.64 22.13 2.48
C ASN A 381 -55.27 20.90 3.13
N GLY A 382 -54.71 19.72 2.87
CA GLY A 382 -55.25 18.44 3.40
C GLY A 382 -54.47 17.88 4.59
N GLY A 383 -53.78 18.72 5.33
CA GLY A 383 -53.10 18.36 6.56
C GLY A 383 -53.98 18.56 7.79
N GLU A 384 -55.03 17.77 7.92
CA GLU A 384 -55.65 17.37 9.18
C GLU A 384 -55.51 15.88 9.37
#